data_ac6093416af831f827139ae413c97c56
#
_entry.id   ac6093416af831f827139ae413c97c56
#
_cell.length_a   1.000
_cell.length_b   1.000
_cell.length_c   1.000
_cell.angle_alpha   90.00
_cell.angle_beta   90.00
_cell.angle_gamma   90.00
#
_symmetry.space_group_name_H-M   'P 1'
#
loop_
_entity.id
_entity.type
_entity.pdbx_description
1 polymer ?
#
loop_
_entity_poly.entity_id
_entity_poly.type
_entity_poly.pdbx_seq_one_letter_code
_entity_poly.pdbx_strand_id
1 'polypeptide(L)'
;MVSAKALVYKDEKTKSLLYIPPNEHPCAAQIFGHEPEVMAEAAGMALEISGADMIDINMGCPVGKIVKSGDGSALMKDPELAGRIIEKVSKAVDVPVTVKFRKGWDKGSVNAVEFAKIAQQAGAAAIAVHGRTRVQMYSGVADWDIIRDVKNSG
;
A
#
# COMPACT_ATOMS: atom_id res chain seq x y z
N MET A 1 9.04 -4.40 -2.43
CA MET A 1 8.45 -3.06 -2.54
C MET A 1 9.51 -2.05 -2.91
N VAL A 2 9.16 -1.07 -3.72
CA VAL A 2 10.06 -0.01 -4.17
C VAL A 2 9.53 1.37 -3.80
N SER A 3 10.44 2.33 -3.56
CA SER A 3 10.07 3.71 -3.28
C SER A 3 9.57 4.40 -4.55
N ALA A 4 8.36 4.96 -4.50
CA ALA A 4 7.81 5.75 -5.60
C ALA A 4 8.73 6.93 -5.95
N LYS A 5 9.19 7.64 -4.96
CA LYS A 5 10.11 8.78 -5.12
C LYS A 5 11.43 8.37 -5.78
N ALA A 6 12.05 7.27 -5.33
CA ALA A 6 13.28 6.77 -5.94
C ALA A 6 13.06 6.36 -7.41
N LEU A 7 11.90 5.78 -7.73
CA LEU A 7 11.57 5.38 -9.09
C LEU A 7 11.42 6.59 -10.02
N VAL A 8 10.67 7.61 -9.59
CA VAL A 8 10.47 8.86 -10.35
C VAL A 8 11.80 9.60 -10.55
N TYR A 9 12.69 9.58 -9.55
CA TYR A 9 14.04 10.14 -9.69
C TYR A 9 15.04 9.23 -10.45
N LYS A 10 14.52 8.16 -11.10
CA LYS A 10 15.28 7.28 -12.03
C LYS A 10 16.43 6.52 -11.37
N ASP A 11 16.28 6.12 -10.11
CA ASP A 11 17.28 5.27 -9.43
C ASP A 11 17.33 3.88 -10.08
N GLU A 12 18.45 3.57 -10.73
CA GLU A 12 18.63 2.31 -11.48
C GLU A 12 18.54 1.06 -10.59
N LYS A 13 18.99 1.16 -9.33
CA LYS A 13 18.87 0.06 -8.38
C LYS A 13 17.39 -0.24 -8.07
N THR A 14 16.57 0.81 -7.94
CA THR A 14 15.12 0.67 -7.72
C THR A 14 14.45 0.01 -8.91
N LYS A 15 14.83 0.36 -10.15
CA LYS A 15 14.32 -0.28 -11.36
C LYS A 15 14.64 -1.78 -11.40
N SER A 16 15.85 -2.18 -11.02
CA SER A 16 16.24 -3.59 -11.01
C SER A 16 15.41 -4.47 -10.06
N LEU A 17 14.81 -3.87 -9.02
CA LEU A 17 13.93 -4.56 -8.07
C LEU A 17 12.52 -4.82 -8.62
N LEU A 18 12.19 -4.28 -9.79
CA LEU A 18 10.88 -4.46 -10.45
C LEU A 18 10.89 -5.57 -11.50
N TYR A 19 12.02 -6.25 -11.70
CA TYR A 19 12.08 -7.36 -12.64
C TYR A 19 11.17 -8.51 -12.19
N ILE A 20 10.28 -8.94 -13.07
CA ILE A 20 9.39 -10.09 -12.90
C ILE A 20 9.73 -11.11 -14.00
N PRO A 21 10.13 -12.34 -13.63
CA PRO A 21 10.33 -13.41 -14.60
C PRO A 21 9.02 -13.76 -15.34
N PRO A 22 9.08 -14.15 -16.64
CA PRO A 22 7.87 -14.43 -17.43
C PRO A 22 6.98 -15.54 -16.87
N ASN A 23 7.51 -16.44 -16.06
CA ASN A 23 6.78 -17.55 -15.43
C ASN A 23 6.17 -17.22 -14.06
N GLU A 24 6.29 -15.95 -13.59
CA GLU A 24 5.77 -15.52 -12.28
C GLU A 24 4.48 -14.67 -12.40
N HIS A 25 3.77 -14.75 -13.51
CA HIS A 25 2.48 -14.10 -13.70
C HIS A 25 1.31 -15.03 -13.27
N PRO A 26 0.24 -14.45 -12.65
CA PRO A 26 0.04 -13.03 -12.36
C PRO A 26 0.86 -12.55 -11.16
N CYS A 27 1.42 -11.35 -11.26
CA CYS A 27 2.27 -10.77 -10.22
C CYS A 27 1.97 -9.29 -10.00
N ALA A 28 2.17 -8.82 -8.76
CA ALA A 28 2.00 -7.42 -8.38
C ALA A 28 3.34 -6.69 -8.24
N ALA A 29 3.44 -5.49 -8.78
CA ALA A 29 4.51 -4.56 -8.42
C ALA A 29 4.09 -3.75 -7.19
N GLN A 30 4.83 -3.88 -6.07
CA GLN A 30 4.51 -3.17 -4.85
C GLN A 30 5.35 -1.89 -4.70
N ILE A 31 4.65 -0.76 -4.55
CA ILE A 31 5.24 0.56 -4.35
C ILE A 31 4.85 1.16 -2.99
N PHE A 32 5.64 2.11 -2.49
CA PHE A 32 5.32 2.89 -1.29
C PHE A 32 5.72 4.35 -1.44
N GLY A 33 4.99 5.24 -0.79
CA GLY A 33 5.18 6.69 -0.78
C GLY A 33 3.97 7.37 -0.15
N HIS A 34 4.05 8.68 0.06
CA HIS A 34 2.97 9.48 0.67
C HIS A 34 2.51 10.66 -0.20
N GLU A 35 3.15 10.93 -1.33
CA GLU A 35 2.79 12.01 -2.25
C GLU A 35 1.90 11.46 -3.38
N PRO A 36 0.60 11.82 -3.47
CA PRO A 36 -0.35 11.22 -4.42
C PRO A 36 0.10 11.28 -5.88
N GLU A 37 0.61 12.42 -6.32
CA GLU A 37 1.06 12.62 -7.71
C GLU A 37 2.29 11.76 -8.02
N VAL A 38 3.26 11.71 -7.10
CA VAL A 38 4.47 10.88 -7.24
C VAL A 38 4.10 9.40 -7.25
N MET A 39 3.13 8.99 -6.43
CA MET A 39 2.64 7.62 -6.41
C MET A 39 1.95 7.22 -7.72
N ALA A 40 1.16 8.11 -8.30
CA ALA A 40 0.50 7.88 -9.58
C ALA A 40 1.51 7.73 -10.73
N GLU A 41 2.50 8.63 -10.81
CA GLU A 41 3.58 8.55 -11.80
C GLU A 41 4.41 7.27 -11.63
N ALA A 42 4.80 6.96 -10.40
CA ALA A 42 5.58 5.76 -10.08
C ALA A 42 4.82 4.47 -10.43
N ALA A 43 3.50 4.42 -10.27
CA ALA A 43 2.68 3.27 -10.64
C ALA A 43 2.75 2.99 -12.15
N GLY A 44 2.60 4.01 -12.99
CA GLY A 44 2.77 3.89 -14.43
C GLY A 44 4.17 3.40 -14.81
N MET A 45 5.21 4.01 -14.23
CA MET A 45 6.61 3.59 -14.47
C MET A 45 6.87 2.15 -14.01
N ALA A 46 6.32 1.76 -12.86
CA ALA A 46 6.47 0.41 -12.33
C ALA A 46 5.88 -0.64 -13.28
N LEU A 47 4.70 -0.39 -13.85
CA LEU A 47 4.07 -1.26 -14.86
C LEU A 47 4.89 -1.34 -16.15
N GLU A 48 5.35 -0.21 -16.66
CA GLU A 48 6.15 -0.15 -17.87
C GLU A 48 7.46 -0.97 -17.75
N ILE A 49 8.10 -0.90 -16.57
CA ILE A 49 9.36 -1.60 -16.31
C ILE A 49 9.14 -3.09 -16.02
N SER A 50 8.12 -3.43 -15.22
CA SER A 50 7.93 -4.79 -14.70
C SER A 50 7.03 -5.66 -15.56
N GLY A 51 6.09 -5.07 -16.30
CA GLY A 51 5.00 -5.80 -16.95
C GLY A 51 4.03 -6.45 -15.94
N ALA A 52 3.96 -5.95 -14.69
CA ALA A 52 3.13 -6.52 -13.64
C ALA A 52 1.64 -6.47 -14.00
N ASP A 53 0.88 -7.43 -13.48
CA ASP A 53 -0.57 -7.55 -13.73
C ASP A 53 -1.41 -6.66 -12.81
N MET A 54 -0.80 -6.12 -11.75
CA MET A 54 -1.45 -5.21 -10.80
C MET A 54 -0.42 -4.34 -10.05
N ILE A 55 -0.89 -3.24 -9.48
CA ILE A 55 -0.10 -2.42 -8.55
C ILE A 55 -0.59 -2.69 -7.12
N ASP A 56 0.34 -2.97 -6.20
CA ASP A 56 0.05 -3.04 -4.77
C ASP A 56 0.67 -1.87 -4.03
N ILE A 57 -0.14 -1.16 -3.22
CA ILE A 57 0.30 -0.02 -2.43
C ILE A 57 0.59 -0.48 -1.00
N ASN A 58 1.84 -0.29 -0.54
CA ASN A 58 2.21 -0.60 0.83
C ASN A 58 1.85 0.55 1.78
N MET A 59 0.88 0.32 2.65
CA MET A 59 0.47 1.21 3.74
C MET A 59 0.62 0.55 5.12
N GLY A 60 1.47 -0.48 5.22
CA GLY A 60 1.61 -1.28 6.45
C GLY A 60 3.03 -1.46 6.97
N CYS A 61 4.06 -1.04 6.24
CA CYS A 61 5.46 -1.19 6.65
C CYS A 61 5.74 -0.43 7.96
N PRO A 62 6.21 -1.09 9.05
CA PRO A 62 6.42 -0.46 10.34
C PRO A 62 7.85 0.10 10.53
N VAL A 63 8.73 -0.08 9.55
CA VAL A 63 10.16 0.27 9.64
C VAL A 63 10.34 1.77 9.90
N GLY A 64 11.14 2.11 10.92
CA GLY A 64 11.28 3.47 11.41
C GLY A 64 11.70 4.48 10.33
N LYS A 65 12.60 4.13 9.42
CA LYS A 65 13.04 5.01 8.32
C LYS A 65 11.87 5.36 7.39
N ILE A 66 11.05 4.37 7.02
CA ILE A 66 9.88 4.55 6.15
C ILE A 66 8.81 5.39 6.85
N VAL A 67 8.50 5.04 8.09
CA VAL A 67 7.49 5.73 8.88
C VAL A 67 7.85 7.19 9.18
N LYS A 68 9.14 7.49 9.41
CA LYS A 68 9.61 8.88 9.63
C LYS A 68 9.45 9.75 8.39
N SER A 69 9.45 9.17 7.20
CA SER A 69 9.18 9.88 5.94
C SER A 69 7.69 10.09 5.66
N GLY A 70 6.78 9.58 6.49
CA GLY A 70 5.34 9.65 6.26
C GLY A 70 4.78 8.46 5.47
N ASP A 71 5.62 7.49 5.12
CA ASP A 71 5.28 6.36 4.27
C ASP A 71 4.81 5.13 5.07
N GLY A 72 4.33 4.12 4.36
CA GLY A 72 3.97 2.83 4.93
C GLY A 72 2.88 2.96 5.99
N SER A 73 3.09 2.40 7.18
CA SER A 73 2.09 2.44 8.25
C SER A 73 1.85 3.82 8.87
N ALA A 74 2.65 4.84 8.54
CA ALA A 74 2.37 6.23 8.93
C ALA A 74 1.05 6.72 8.34
N LEU A 75 0.67 6.23 7.15
CA LEU A 75 -0.59 6.54 6.48
C LEU A 75 -1.84 6.07 7.26
N MET A 76 -1.69 5.13 8.20
CA MET A 76 -2.78 4.75 9.11
C MET A 76 -3.25 5.91 10.00
N LYS A 77 -2.44 6.96 10.16
CA LYS A 77 -2.79 8.17 10.94
C LYS A 77 -3.51 9.23 10.11
N ASP A 78 -3.52 9.09 8.78
CA ASP A 78 -4.18 10.01 7.84
C ASP A 78 -4.92 9.21 6.74
N PRO A 79 -6.10 8.65 7.07
CA PRO A 79 -6.89 7.87 6.11
C PRO A 79 -7.33 8.67 4.88
N GLU A 80 -7.53 9.98 5.02
CA GLU A 80 -7.89 10.86 3.90
C GLU A 80 -6.74 10.98 2.89
N LEU A 81 -5.51 11.16 3.37
CA LEU A 81 -4.34 11.13 2.49
C LEU A 81 -4.19 9.78 1.81
N ALA A 82 -4.38 8.68 2.55
CA ALA A 82 -4.36 7.34 1.99
C ALA A 82 -5.40 7.17 0.87
N GLY A 83 -6.63 7.66 1.07
CA GLY A 83 -7.68 7.68 0.05
C GLY A 83 -7.26 8.45 -1.20
N ARG A 84 -6.70 9.65 -1.05
CA ARG A 84 -6.21 10.45 -2.19
C ARG A 84 -5.09 9.74 -2.97
N ILE A 85 -4.17 9.06 -2.28
CA ILE A 85 -3.11 8.26 -2.92
C ILE A 85 -3.73 7.15 -3.76
N ILE A 86 -4.64 6.37 -3.17
CA ILE A 86 -5.29 5.23 -3.85
C ILE A 86 -6.07 5.73 -5.08
N GLU A 87 -6.85 6.79 -4.93
CA GLU A 87 -7.64 7.37 -6.01
C GLU A 87 -6.75 7.83 -7.18
N LYS A 88 -5.65 8.54 -6.89
CA LYS A 88 -4.72 9.00 -7.91
C LYS A 88 -4.05 7.85 -8.64
N VAL A 89 -3.60 6.82 -7.92
CA VAL A 89 -2.99 5.63 -8.51
C VAL A 89 -4.01 4.87 -9.36
N SER A 90 -5.23 4.63 -8.82
CA SER A 90 -6.29 3.90 -9.54
C SER A 90 -6.72 4.59 -10.84
N LYS A 91 -6.66 5.92 -10.89
CA LYS A 91 -6.97 6.70 -12.10
C LYS A 91 -5.81 6.75 -13.10
N ALA A 92 -4.60 6.44 -12.68
CA ALA A 92 -3.39 6.55 -13.50
C ALA A 92 -3.03 5.25 -14.23
N VAL A 93 -3.63 4.11 -13.85
CA VAL A 93 -3.30 2.80 -14.43
C VAL A 93 -4.56 2.03 -14.80
N ASP A 94 -4.46 1.17 -15.83
CA ASP A 94 -5.58 0.34 -16.32
C ASP A 94 -5.62 -1.07 -15.67
N VAL A 95 -4.69 -1.35 -14.75
CA VAL A 95 -4.64 -2.63 -14.01
C VAL A 95 -5.25 -2.49 -12.62
N PRO A 96 -5.65 -3.60 -11.96
CA PRO A 96 -6.15 -3.55 -10.60
C PRO A 96 -5.13 -2.93 -9.63
N VAL A 97 -5.61 -2.07 -8.73
CA VAL A 97 -4.83 -1.51 -7.63
C VAL A 97 -5.25 -2.18 -6.33
N THR A 98 -4.29 -2.73 -5.60
CA THR A 98 -4.51 -3.35 -4.29
C THR A 98 -3.79 -2.57 -3.21
N VAL A 99 -4.23 -2.71 -1.97
CA VAL A 99 -3.65 -1.98 -0.84
C VAL A 99 -3.42 -2.92 0.34
N LYS A 100 -2.23 -2.88 0.93
CA LYS A 100 -1.93 -3.62 2.15
C LYS A 100 -1.65 -2.69 3.31
N PHE A 101 -2.41 -2.84 4.42
CA PHE A 101 -2.30 -2.00 5.60
C PHE A 101 -2.40 -2.81 6.91
N ARG A 102 -2.29 -2.13 8.07
CA ARG A 102 -2.40 -2.71 9.41
C ARG A 102 -3.73 -2.35 10.05
N LYS A 103 -4.05 -2.98 11.20
CA LYS A 103 -5.30 -2.67 11.91
C LYS A 103 -5.35 -1.25 12.51
N GLY A 104 -4.23 -0.56 12.58
CA GLY A 104 -4.11 0.79 13.10
C GLY A 104 -2.67 1.13 13.46
N TRP A 105 -2.45 2.34 13.97
CA TRP A 105 -1.14 2.78 14.43
C TRP A 105 -0.76 2.16 15.77
N ASP A 106 -1.62 2.28 16.77
CA ASP A 106 -1.46 1.75 18.13
C ASP A 106 -2.82 1.25 18.67
N LYS A 107 -2.83 0.84 19.94
CA LYS A 107 -4.05 0.32 20.59
C LYS A 107 -5.18 1.36 20.70
N GLY A 108 -4.84 2.64 20.80
CA GLY A 108 -5.80 3.73 20.92
C GLY A 108 -6.34 4.24 19.57
N SER A 109 -5.73 3.80 18.47
CA SER A 109 -6.07 4.26 17.11
C SER A 109 -6.24 3.11 16.13
N VAL A 110 -7.03 2.10 16.52
CA VAL A 110 -7.44 1.00 15.63
C VAL A 110 -8.53 1.51 14.69
N ASN A 111 -8.26 1.54 13.38
CA ASN A 111 -9.14 2.14 12.38
C ASN A 111 -9.26 1.33 11.07
N ALA A 112 -8.92 0.03 11.10
CA ALA A 112 -8.88 -0.80 9.89
C ALA A 112 -10.20 -0.84 9.12
N VAL A 113 -11.34 -0.85 9.80
CA VAL A 113 -12.68 -0.90 9.15
C VAL A 113 -12.94 0.40 8.39
N GLU A 114 -12.70 1.55 9.01
CA GLU A 114 -12.84 2.86 8.37
C GLU A 114 -11.85 3.00 7.19
N PHE A 115 -10.60 2.62 7.41
CA PHE A 115 -9.55 2.67 6.40
C PHE A 115 -9.88 1.80 5.19
N ALA A 116 -10.45 0.61 5.41
CA ALA A 116 -10.90 -0.29 4.36
C ALA A 116 -12.01 0.33 3.49
N LYS A 117 -13.00 0.98 4.10
CA LYS A 117 -14.08 1.68 3.38
C LYS A 117 -13.54 2.83 2.52
N ILE A 118 -12.61 3.62 3.07
CA ILE A 118 -11.96 4.69 2.32
C ILE A 118 -11.17 4.12 1.14
N ALA A 119 -10.41 3.04 1.36
CA ALA A 119 -9.65 2.39 0.29
C ALA A 119 -10.57 1.87 -0.83
N GLN A 120 -11.68 1.23 -0.48
CA GLN A 120 -12.67 0.74 -1.44
C GLN A 120 -13.29 1.89 -2.24
N GLN A 121 -13.74 2.96 -1.58
CA GLN A 121 -14.32 4.15 -2.21
C GLN A 121 -13.33 4.86 -3.13
N ALA A 122 -12.05 4.82 -2.78
CA ALA A 122 -10.95 5.39 -3.58
C ALA A 122 -10.54 4.53 -4.79
N GLY A 123 -11.15 3.34 -4.98
CA GLY A 123 -10.95 2.50 -6.15
C GLY A 123 -9.99 1.32 -5.95
N ALA A 124 -9.67 0.96 -4.71
CA ALA A 124 -8.92 -0.28 -4.46
C ALA A 124 -9.74 -1.50 -4.89
N ALA A 125 -9.18 -2.34 -5.76
CA ALA A 125 -9.80 -3.57 -6.24
C ALA A 125 -9.75 -4.70 -5.19
N ALA A 126 -8.74 -4.68 -4.30
CA ALA A 126 -8.63 -5.59 -3.17
C ALA A 126 -7.79 -4.98 -2.05
N ILE A 127 -7.99 -5.48 -0.83
CA ILE A 127 -7.23 -5.07 0.35
C ILE A 127 -6.67 -6.28 1.10
N ALA A 128 -5.49 -6.11 1.71
CA ALA A 128 -4.90 -7.07 2.63
C ALA A 128 -4.68 -6.42 4.00
N VAL A 129 -5.20 -7.03 5.06
CA VAL A 129 -5.12 -6.50 6.41
C VAL A 129 -4.20 -7.33 7.27
N HIS A 130 -3.19 -6.70 7.87
CA HIS A 130 -2.42 -7.30 8.95
C HIS A 130 -3.07 -6.96 10.29
N GLY A 131 -3.56 -7.96 11.01
CA GLY A 131 -4.29 -7.82 12.28
C GLY A 131 -3.42 -7.38 13.48
N ARG A 132 -2.32 -6.67 13.25
CA ARG A 132 -1.47 -6.02 14.26
C ARG A 132 -1.35 -4.54 13.99
N THR A 133 -1.19 -3.74 15.05
CA THR A 133 -0.87 -2.31 14.91
C THR A 133 0.58 -2.10 14.48
N ARG A 134 0.91 -0.87 14.05
CA ARG A 134 2.31 -0.50 13.77
C ARG A 134 3.18 -0.68 15.01
N VAL A 135 2.70 -0.27 16.19
CA VAL A 135 3.47 -0.34 17.44
C VAL A 135 3.76 -1.80 17.84
N GLN A 136 2.82 -2.71 17.60
CA GLN A 136 3.05 -4.14 17.85
C GLN A 136 4.16 -4.72 16.94
N MET A 137 4.38 -4.16 15.77
CA MET A 137 5.24 -4.76 14.74
C MET A 137 4.87 -6.22 14.47
N TYR A 138 5.53 -7.18 15.12
CA TYR A 138 5.27 -8.62 15.01
C TYR A 138 4.98 -9.28 16.38
N SER A 139 4.96 -8.49 17.47
CA SER A 139 4.71 -9.01 18.81
C SER A 139 3.22 -9.34 19.04
N GLY A 140 2.96 -10.20 20.02
CA GLY A 140 1.63 -10.64 20.39
C GLY A 140 0.94 -11.45 19.27
N VAL A 141 -0.39 -11.54 19.34
CA VAL A 141 -1.22 -12.30 18.40
C VAL A 141 -1.87 -11.34 17.39
N ALA A 142 -2.00 -11.78 16.14
CA ALA A 142 -2.79 -11.07 15.14
C ALA A 142 -4.27 -11.12 15.51
N ASP A 143 -4.95 -10.00 15.37
CA ASP A 143 -6.37 -9.84 15.65
C ASP A 143 -7.19 -10.30 14.44
N TRP A 144 -7.75 -11.51 14.53
CA TRP A 144 -8.58 -12.09 13.48
C TRP A 144 -9.99 -11.49 13.44
N ASP A 145 -10.48 -10.96 14.58
CA ASP A 145 -11.80 -10.36 14.66
C ASP A 145 -11.85 -9.07 13.84
N ILE A 146 -10.82 -8.24 13.91
CA ILE A 146 -10.76 -7.03 13.09
C ILE A 146 -10.72 -7.36 11.58
N ILE A 147 -10.07 -8.46 11.18
CA ILE A 147 -10.05 -8.89 9.78
C ILE A 147 -11.45 -9.32 9.35
N ARG A 148 -12.16 -10.07 10.19
CA ARG A 148 -13.57 -10.44 9.95
C ARG A 148 -14.45 -9.19 9.85
N ASP A 149 -14.27 -8.21 10.73
CA ASP A 149 -15.07 -6.98 10.76
C ASP A 149 -14.83 -6.13 9.50
N VAL A 150 -13.58 -6.05 9.03
CA VAL A 150 -13.25 -5.44 7.74
C VAL A 150 -13.97 -6.18 6.60
N LYS A 151 -13.91 -7.52 6.58
CA LYS A 151 -14.58 -8.32 5.53
C LYS A 151 -16.10 -8.12 5.51
N ASN A 152 -16.72 -7.94 6.68
CA ASN A 152 -18.17 -7.76 6.80
C ASN A 152 -18.62 -6.32 6.57
N SER A 153 -17.71 -5.37 6.42
CA SER A 153 -18.03 -3.95 6.30
C SER A 153 -18.26 -3.46 4.86
N GLY A 154 -17.98 -4.30 3.86
CA GLY A 154 -18.14 -3.93 2.44
C GLY A 154 -17.74 -5.00 1.46
#